data_297b200016e82f39da7eaf01e04dbf3c
#
_entry.id   297b200016e82f39da7eaf01e04dbf3c
#
_cell.length_a   1.000
_cell.length_b   1.000
_cell.length_c   1.000
_cell.angle_alpha   90.00
_cell.angle_beta   90.00
_cell.angle_gamma   90.00
#
_symmetry.space_group_name_H-M   'P 1'
#
loop_
_entity.id
_entity.type
_entity.pdbx_description
1 polymer ?
#
loop_
_entity_poly.entity_id
_entity_poly.type
_entity_poly.pdbx_seq_one_letter_code
_entity_poly.pdbx_strand_id
1 'polypeptide(L)'
;MSSKLPAIEGGEPTIKEPLPTWPSFTEEIIQAAMEPLRTGKVNYWTGELGRKFEQEWAKWNGVKYGVAVNSGTSALHTAVAALGIGPGDEVIVPSYTFIATAFCVLQAGAIPIFADVRREDHCIDPKDIERKITDRTRAIIPVHLYGNVCEMDEIMRIARKYDLYVIEDAAEAHGAMYKGKKVGTIGHVGCFSFCQNKTFTTGGEGGAVITDDEEIYWECMSFRDHGFDARKRLNLLELEGTLHYIHVRVGFNYRMTEMQAAIGLAELKRLDSWNLPRRRRNGEILIKELKDVPQILYLPVHNNEKVNGFYVFPIVVDIDQMKCDKDKLIKALTAEGVPAWRSFWPQCYTEKAFREHNGFGRVKFPFRSKEYTNPESVQYDKVFCPNAAWLEKRTFIVHCYPTLEEEHMYMIADAIKKVLDYYAK
;
A
#
# COMPACT_ATOMS: atom_id res chain seq x y z
N MET A 1 10.00 25.96 -33.10
CA MET A 1 8.93 24.99 -33.12
C MET A 1 7.76 25.60 -32.34
N SER A 2 6.58 25.72 -32.94
CA SER A 2 5.42 26.25 -32.24
C SER A 2 5.12 25.33 -31.08
N SER A 3 5.33 25.76 -29.84
CA SER A 3 4.84 25.05 -28.67
C SER A 3 3.33 24.90 -28.85
N LYS A 4 2.87 23.66 -28.97
CA LYS A 4 1.43 23.43 -29.10
C LYS A 4 0.77 23.93 -27.82
N LEU A 5 -0.15 24.88 -27.97
CA LEU A 5 -0.86 25.50 -26.85
C LEU A 5 -1.61 24.43 -26.06
N PRO A 6 -1.46 24.32 -24.70
CA PRO A 6 -2.24 23.40 -23.90
C PRO A 6 -3.74 23.63 -24.02
N ALA A 7 -4.54 22.59 -23.91
CA ALA A 7 -5.98 22.64 -23.99
C ALA A 7 -6.60 23.66 -23.01
N ILE A 8 -6.08 23.73 -21.78
CA ILE A 8 -6.54 24.72 -20.77
C ILE A 8 -6.27 26.16 -21.17
N GLU A 9 -5.33 26.41 -22.09
CA GLU A 9 -4.96 27.71 -22.62
C GLU A 9 -5.59 27.96 -24.02
N GLY A 10 -6.56 27.13 -24.45
CA GLY A 10 -7.30 27.25 -25.69
C GLY A 10 -6.77 26.44 -26.87
N GLY A 11 -5.81 25.54 -26.64
CA GLY A 11 -5.34 24.57 -27.63
C GLY A 11 -6.26 23.35 -27.74
N GLU A 12 -5.92 22.44 -28.65
CA GLU A 12 -6.60 21.13 -28.77
C GLU A 12 -6.04 20.14 -27.75
N PRO A 13 -6.89 19.34 -27.09
CA PRO A 13 -6.41 18.29 -26.17
C PRO A 13 -5.66 17.20 -26.93
N THR A 14 -4.64 16.65 -26.31
CA THR A 14 -3.83 15.56 -26.85
C THR A 14 -4.63 14.25 -26.90
N ILE A 15 -5.46 14.01 -25.88
CA ILE A 15 -6.33 12.83 -25.78
C ILE A 15 -7.77 13.29 -25.84
N LYS A 16 -8.46 12.92 -26.93
CA LYS A 16 -9.84 13.35 -27.18
C LYS A 16 -10.88 12.36 -26.66
N GLU A 17 -10.56 11.08 -26.68
CA GLU A 17 -11.45 10.02 -26.24
C GLU A 17 -11.14 9.60 -24.79
N PRO A 18 -12.16 9.21 -24.00
CA PRO A 18 -11.95 8.75 -22.65
C PRO A 18 -11.05 7.52 -22.59
N LEU A 19 -10.06 7.53 -21.70
CA LEU A 19 -9.16 6.39 -21.48
C LEU A 19 -9.87 5.26 -20.73
N PRO A 20 -9.54 3.98 -21.03
CA PRO A 20 -10.02 2.81 -20.28
C PRO A 20 -9.71 2.93 -18.80
N THR A 21 -10.68 2.53 -17.96
CA THR A 21 -10.60 2.63 -16.50
C THR A 21 -10.23 1.29 -15.85
N TRP A 22 -9.89 1.34 -14.56
CA TRP A 22 -9.66 0.20 -13.69
C TRP A 22 -10.53 0.35 -12.43
N PRO A 23 -11.09 -0.73 -11.84
CA PRO A 23 -10.95 -2.15 -12.23
C PRO A 23 -11.80 -2.54 -13.45
N SER A 24 -11.43 -3.68 -14.05
CA SER A 24 -12.15 -4.30 -15.15
C SER A 24 -12.35 -5.77 -14.83
N PHE A 25 -13.60 -6.22 -14.71
CA PHE A 25 -13.95 -7.59 -14.39
C PHE A 25 -14.43 -8.33 -15.65
N THR A 26 -13.90 -9.56 -15.84
CA THR A 26 -14.38 -10.46 -16.90
C THR A 26 -15.65 -11.17 -16.44
N GLU A 27 -16.40 -11.73 -17.40
CA GLU A 27 -17.58 -12.54 -17.07
C GLU A 27 -17.24 -13.72 -16.14
N GLU A 28 -16.07 -14.36 -16.31
CA GLU A 28 -15.59 -15.41 -15.40
C GLU A 28 -15.51 -14.93 -13.95
N ILE A 29 -14.98 -13.71 -13.71
CA ILE A 29 -14.87 -13.13 -12.38
C ILE A 29 -16.25 -12.83 -11.81
N ILE A 30 -17.18 -12.30 -12.63
CA ILE A 30 -18.55 -11.99 -12.21
C ILE A 30 -19.27 -13.29 -11.81
N GLN A 31 -19.18 -14.35 -12.62
CA GLN A 31 -19.80 -15.64 -12.29
C GLN A 31 -19.17 -16.28 -11.05
N ALA A 32 -17.83 -16.18 -10.86
CA ALA A 32 -17.18 -16.66 -9.65
C ALA A 32 -17.71 -15.95 -8.40
N ALA A 33 -17.92 -14.63 -8.45
CA ALA A 33 -18.47 -13.84 -7.35
C ALA A 33 -19.92 -14.24 -6.99
N MET A 34 -20.70 -14.68 -7.97
CA MET A 34 -22.10 -15.08 -7.77
C MET A 34 -22.27 -16.48 -7.15
N GLU A 35 -21.28 -17.36 -7.29
CA GLU A 35 -21.38 -18.75 -6.84
C GLU A 35 -21.61 -18.91 -5.33
N PRO A 36 -20.92 -18.18 -4.43
CA PRO A 36 -21.24 -18.22 -2.99
C PRO A 36 -22.67 -17.81 -2.68
N LEU A 37 -23.24 -16.87 -3.44
CA LEU A 37 -24.65 -16.45 -3.27
C LEU A 37 -25.63 -17.54 -3.69
N ARG A 38 -25.36 -18.25 -4.80
CA ARG A 38 -26.19 -19.36 -5.29
C ARG A 38 -26.21 -20.52 -4.32
N THR A 39 -25.09 -20.82 -3.68
CA THR A 39 -24.94 -21.95 -2.76
C THR A 39 -25.30 -21.61 -1.31
N GLY A 40 -25.42 -20.31 -0.98
CA GLY A 40 -25.61 -19.83 0.38
C GLY A 40 -24.37 -19.95 1.29
N LYS A 41 -23.23 -20.42 0.76
CA LYS A 41 -21.97 -20.55 1.48
C LYS A 41 -21.19 -19.23 1.38
N VAL A 42 -21.59 -18.21 2.12
CA VAL A 42 -21.09 -16.83 1.97
C VAL A 42 -20.07 -16.40 3.03
N ASN A 43 -19.92 -17.20 4.08
CA ASN A 43 -19.04 -16.91 5.21
C ASN A 43 -17.81 -17.81 5.18
N TYR A 44 -16.66 -17.31 5.63
CA TYR A 44 -15.38 -18.01 5.72
C TYR A 44 -15.47 -19.44 6.33
N TRP A 45 -16.34 -19.63 7.35
CA TRP A 45 -16.48 -20.90 8.05
C TRP A 45 -17.45 -21.87 7.37
N THR A 46 -18.38 -21.37 6.57
CA THR A 46 -19.36 -22.21 5.85
C THR A 46 -18.92 -22.54 4.42
N GLY A 47 -18.02 -21.71 3.85
CA GLY A 47 -17.44 -21.93 2.55
C GLY A 47 -16.00 -22.48 2.63
N GLU A 48 -15.36 -22.57 1.49
CA GLU A 48 -13.98 -23.08 1.32
C GLU A 48 -13.07 -22.11 0.57
N LEU A 49 -13.66 -21.12 -0.11
CA LEU A 49 -12.94 -20.22 -1.01
C LEU A 49 -11.99 -19.31 -0.26
N GLY A 50 -12.36 -18.87 0.96
CA GLY A 50 -11.49 -18.07 1.81
C GLY A 50 -10.19 -18.79 2.13
N ARG A 51 -10.27 -20.06 2.61
CA ARG A 51 -9.09 -20.88 2.91
C ARG A 51 -8.26 -21.21 1.66
N LYS A 52 -8.94 -21.49 0.54
CA LYS A 52 -8.27 -21.72 -0.74
C LYS A 52 -7.53 -20.47 -1.23
N PHE A 53 -8.15 -19.30 -1.10
CA PHE A 53 -7.51 -18.04 -1.46
C PHE A 53 -6.26 -17.77 -0.61
N GLU A 54 -6.31 -18.02 0.70
CA GLU A 54 -5.14 -17.91 1.60
C GLU A 54 -3.97 -18.77 1.12
N GLN A 55 -4.24 -20.04 0.77
CA GLN A 55 -3.24 -20.97 0.25
C GLN A 55 -2.65 -20.53 -1.09
N GLU A 56 -3.51 -20.18 -2.06
CA GLU A 56 -3.05 -19.76 -3.38
C GLU A 56 -2.32 -18.40 -3.34
N TRP A 57 -2.74 -17.48 -2.47
CA TRP A 57 -2.07 -16.21 -2.26
C TRP A 57 -0.68 -16.37 -1.62
N ALA A 58 -0.57 -17.21 -0.59
CA ALA A 58 0.71 -17.56 0.02
C ALA A 58 1.65 -18.22 -1.00
N LYS A 59 1.15 -19.21 -1.73
CA LYS A 59 1.89 -19.89 -2.80
C LYS A 59 2.36 -18.94 -3.90
N TRP A 60 1.50 -18.02 -4.35
CA TRP A 60 1.86 -17.03 -5.36
C TRP A 60 2.99 -16.11 -4.87
N ASN A 61 2.98 -15.73 -3.60
CA ASN A 61 4.06 -14.95 -2.99
C ASN A 61 5.31 -15.78 -2.68
N GLY A 62 5.24 -17.11 -2.62
CA GLY A 62 6.36 -17.99 -2.30
C GLY A 62 6.63 -18.10 -0.81
N VAL A 63 5.60 -17.96 0.04
CA VAL A 63 5.66 -18.09 1.50
C VAL A 63 4.77 -19.24 1.98
N LYS A 64 4.93 -19.65 3.23
CA LYS A 64 4.19 -20.78 3.81
C LYS A 64 2.75 -20.44 4.16
N TYR A 65 2.49 -19.24 4.69
CA TYR A 65 1.22 -18.91 5.32
C TYR A 65 0.62 -17.61 4.78
N GLY A 66 -0.69 -17.63 4.58
CA GLY A 66 -1.50 -16.47 4.24
C GLY A 66 -2.75 -16.40 5.12
N VAL A 67 -3.15 -15.21 5.48
CA VAL A 67 -4.37 -14.93 6.26
C VAL A 67 -5.16 -13.85 5.55
N ALA A 68 -6.29 -14.21 4.97
CA ALA A 68 -7.17 -13.27 4.29
C ALA A 68 -7.97 -12.44 5.30
N VAL A 69 -8.03 -11.14 5.06
CA VAL A 69 -8.75 -10.17 5.88
C VAL A 69 -9.62 -9.25 5.02
N ASN A 70 -10.49 -8.47 5.65
CA ASN A 70 -11.48 -7.66 4.94
C ASN A 70 -10.95 -6.32 4.40
N SER A 71 -9.70 -5.92 4.72
CA SER A 71 -9.06 -4.71 4.18
C SER A 71 -7.55 -4.73 4.41
N GLY A 72 -6.80 -3.89 3.69
CA GLY A 72 -5.37 -3.67 3.97
C GLY A 72 -5.12 -3.07 5.37
N THR A 73 -6.00 -2.21 5.86
CA THR A 73 -5.93 -1.66 7.22
C THR A 73 -6.05 -2.77 8.26
N SER A 74 -6.97 -3.71 8.05
CA SER A 74 -7.10 -4.89 8.93
C SER A 74 -5.88 -5.80 8.86
N ALA A 75 -5.23 -5.92 7.68
CA ALA A 75 -3.99 -6.67 7.53
C ALA A 75 -2.87 -6.09 8.40
N LEU A 76 -2.65 -4.77 8.30
CA LEU A 76 -1.64 -4.07 9.10
C LEU A 76 -1.93 -4.17 10.61
N HIS A 77 -3.18 -3.93 11.02
CA HIS A 77 -3.57 -4.05 12.44
C HIS A 77 -3.39 -5.48 12.97
N THR A 78 -3.76 -6.48 12.15
CA THR A 78 -3.57 -7.90 12.50
C THR A 78 -2.08 -8.22 12.67
N ALA A 79 -1.21 -7.75 11.78
CA ALA A 79 0.22 -7.96 11.85
C ALA A 79 0.84 -7.32 13.10
N VAL A 80 0.52 -6.05 13.38
CA VAL A 80 1.00 -5.34 14.57
C VAL A 80 0.58 -6.07 15.86
N ALA A 81 -0.70 -6.46 15.94
CA ALA A 81 -1.23 -7.17 17.10
C ALA A 81 -0.69 -8.59 17.26
N ALA A 82 -0.42 -9.30 16.15
CA ALA A 82 0.14 -10.65 16.17
C ALA A 82 1.58 -10.67 16.70
N LEU A 83 2.33 -9.59 16.50
CA LEU A 83 3.68 -9.41 17.04
C LEU A 83 3.70 -8.96 18.51
N GLY A 84 2.54 -8.89 19.17
CA GLY A 84 2.42 -8.49 20.57
C GLY A 84 2.69 -7.00 20.83
N ILE A 85 2.73 -6.18 19.79
CA ILE A 85 2.97 -4.74 19.88
C ILE A 85 1.70 -4.04 20.42
N GLY A 86 1.88 -3.17 21.41
CA GLY A 86 0.76 -2.54 22.09
C GLY A 86 1.15 -1.35 22.97
N PRO A 87 0.37 -1.07 24.05
CA PRO A 87 0.60 0.09 24.91
C PRO A 87 2.01 0.15 25.48
N GLY A 88 2.66 1.29 25.30
CA GLY A 88 4.04 1.53 25.74
C GLY A 88 5.08 1.34 24.63
N ASP A 89 4.73 0.72 23.53
CA ASP A 89 5.63 0.46 22.40
C ASP A 89 5.59 1.59 21.37
N GLU A 90 6.65 1.69 20.58
CA GLU A 90 6.79 2.57 19.43
C GLU A 90 7.01 1.76 18.15
N VAL A 91 6.42 2.24 17.05
CA VAL A 91 6.61 1.67 15.71
C VAL A 91 7.04 2.77 14.75
N ILE A 92 8.15 2.58 14.05
CA ILE A 92 8.64 3.55 13.07
C ILE A 92 7.90 3.34 11.76
N VAL A 93 7.30 4.42 11.24
CA VAL A 93 6.51 4.45 10.00
C VAL A 93 6.96 5.61 9.11
N PRO A 94 6.82 5.55 7.77
CA PRO A 94 7.11 6.69 6.92
C PRO A 94 6.12 7.83 7.16
N SER A 95 6.60 9.05 7.06
CA SER A 95 5.80 10.26 7.18
C SER A 95 4.90 10.53 5.97
N TYR A 96 5.23 9.93 4.82
CA TYR A 96 4.57 10.13 3.54
C TYR A 96 4.03 8.78 3.04
N THR A 97 2.78 8.49 3.41
CA THR A 97 2.07 7.26 3.05
C THR A 97 0.57 7.42 3.32
N PHE A 98 -0.22 6.39 2.98
CA PHE A 98 -1.61 6.32 3.42
C PHE A 98 -1.69 6.16 4.94
N ILE A 99 -2.66 6.83 5.53
CA ILE A 99 -2.80 6.95 6.98
C ILE A 99 -2.95 5.62 7.72
N ALA A 100 -3.42 4.55 7.05
CA ALA A 100 -3.60 3.23 7.66
C ALA A 100 -2.30 2.65 8.23
N THR A 101 -1.14 2.95 7.61
CA THR A 101 0.18 2.53 8.10
C THR A 101 0.48 3.07 9.50
N ALA A 102 0.04 4.29 9.81
CA ALA A 102 0.20 4.87 11.15
C ALA A 102 -0.98 4.53 12.07
N PHE A 103 -2.21 4.44 11.53
CA PHE A 103 -3.39 4.14 12.33
C PHE A 103 -3.41 2.71 12.87
N CYS A 104 -2.85 1.72 12.16
CA CYS A 104 -2.77 0.36 12.69
C CYS A 104 -1.95 0.29 13.99
N VAL A 105 -0.95 1.15 14.12
CA VAL A 105 -0.15 1.29 15.35
C VAL A 105 -1.00 1.85 16.49
N LEU A 106 -1.76 2.94 16.23
CA LEU A 106 -2.68 3.51 17.22
C LEU A 106 -3.81 2.55 17.59
N GLN A 107 -4.33 1.78 16.63
CA GLN A 107 -5.36 0.77 16.88
C GLN A 107 -4.89 -0.34 17.81
N ALA A 108 -3.60 -0.71 17.73
CA ALA A 108 -2.97 -1.65 18.65
C ALA A 108 -2.62 -1.03 20.01
N GLY A 109 -2.76 0.29 20.16
CA GLY A 109 -2.43 1.01 21.39
C GLY A 109 -0.97 1.47 21.51
N ALA A 110 -0.18 1.26 20.47
CA ALA A 110 1.20 1.72 20.37
C ALA A 110 1.30 3.12 19.75
N ILE A 111 2.49 3.70 19.70
CA ILE A 111 2.75 5.05 19.20
C ILE A 111 3.55 5.01 17.88
N PRO A 112 3.03 5.59 16.79
CA PRO A 112 3.80 5.71 15.55
C PRO A 112 4.84 6.83 15.64
N ILE A 113 6.07 6.50 15.27
CA ILE A 113 7.20 7.42 15.15
C ILE A 113 7.47 7.67 13.67
N PHE A 114 7.30 8.91 13.22
CA PHE A 114 7.43 9.24 11.81
C PHE A 114 8.88 9.45 11.39
N ALA A 115 9.32 8.67 10.42
CA ALA A 115 10.59 8.86 9.73
C ALA A 115 10.38 9.53 8.36
N ASP A 116 11.36 10.28 7.90
CA ASP A 116 11.36 10.92 6.59
C ASP A 116 11.51 9.88 5.47
N VAL A 117 11.28 10.30 4.26
CA VAL A 117 11.35 9.45 3.06
C VAL A 117 12.48 9.92 2.13
N ARG A 118 12.86 9.06 1.21
CA ARG A 118 13.81 9.38 0.15
C ARG A 118 13.08 10.08 -1.00
N ARG A 119 13.74 11.04 -1.63
CA ARG A 119 13.16 11.80 -2.75
C ARG A 119 13.05 10.98 -4.02
N GLU A 120 13.97 10.03 -4.21
CA GLU A 120 14.11 9.25 -5.43
C GLU A 120 13.00 8.21 -5.61
N ASP A 121 12.50 7.64 -4.52
CA ASP A 121 11.55 6.52 -4.57
C ASP A 121 10.34 6.66 -3.63
N HIS A 122 10.22 7.77 -2.88
CA HIS A 122 9.17 8.05 -1.91
C HIS A 122 9.10 7.04 -0.73
N CYS A 123 10.04 6.11 -0.66
CA CYS A 123 10.09 5.10 0.39
C CYS A 123 10.80 5.65 1.64
N ILE A 124 10.53 5.02 2.80
CA ILE A 124 11.13 5.40 4.08
C ILE A 124 12.67 5.43 3.99
N ASP A 125 13.31 6.45 4.58
CA ASP A 125 14.77 6.59 4.60
C ASP A 125 15.38 5.75 5.73
N PRO A 126 16.19 4.71 5.42
CA PRO A 126 16.85 3.90 6.43
C PRO A 126 17.72 4.69 7.40
N LYS A 127 18.33 5.80 6.94
CA LYS A 127 19.13 6.67 7.80
C LYS A 127 18.29 7.40 8.84
N ASP A 128 17.06 7.78 8.48
CA ASP A 128 16.15 8.40 9.44
C ASP A 128 15.50 7.37 10.36
N ILE A 129 15.25 6.15 9.89
CA ILE A 129 14.85 5.03 10.76
C ILE A 129 15.84 4.89 11.91
N GLU A 130 17.13 4.72 11.63
CA GLU A 130 18.15 4.46 12.64
C GLU A 130 18.26 5.61 13.67
N ARG A 131 18.05 6.86 13.22
CA ARG A 131 18.01 8.04 14.11
C ARG A 131 16.80 8.11 15.05
N LYS A 132 15.70 7.44 14.69
CA LYS A 132 14.43 7.50 15.42
C LYS A 132 14.24 6.34 16.40
N ILE A 133 15.15 5.37 16.41
CA ILE A 133 15.07 4.20 17.32
C ILE A 133 15.26 4.65 18.77
N THR A 134 14.38 4.16 19.63
CA THR A 134 14.43 4.29 21.09
C THR A 134 14.40 2.91 21.75
N ASP A 135 14.49 2.84 23.07
CA ASP A 135 14.31 1.61 23.86
C ASP A 135 12.87 1.04 23.79
N ARG A 136 11.91 1.84 23.31
CA ARG A 136 10.51 1.46 23.12
C ARG A 136 10.19 0.97 21.70
N THR A 137 11.08 1.19 20.77
CA THR A 137 10.86 0.76 19.37
C THR A 137 10.78 -0.76 19.31
N ARG A 138 9.72 -1.30 18.67
CA ARG A 138 9.50 -2.73 18.49
C ARG A 138 9.45 -3.15 17.03
N ALA A 139 9.06 -2.25 16.14
CA ALA A 139 8.94 -2.57 14.73
C ALA A 139 9.22 -1.37 13.83
N ILE A 140 9.47 -1.68 12.56
CA ILE A 140 9.52 -0.76 11.43
C ILE A 140 8.46 -1.22 10.44
N ILE A 141 7.66 -0.28 9.90
CA ILE A 141 6.73 -0.56 8.80
C ILE A 141 7.21 0.17 7.55
N PRO A 142 8.09 -0.41 6.72
CA PRO A 142 8.39 0.13 5.41
C PRO A 142 7.18 0.01 4.49
N VAL A 143 6.90 1.08 3.73
CA VAL A 143 5.83 1.11 2.73
C VAL A 143 6.44 1.12 1.34
N HIS A 144 6.06 0.16 0.51
CA HIS A 144 6.45 0.09 -0.90
C HIS A 144 5.53 1.00 -1.74
N LEU A 145 5.66 2.31 -1.51
CA LEU A 145 4.72 3.32 -1.97
C LEU A 145 4.68 3.44 -3.49
N TYR A 146 3.48 3.52 -4.08
CA TYR A 146 3.22 3.63 -5.53
C TYR A 146 3.66 2.41 -6.35
N GLY A 147 4.15 1.36 -5.70
CA GLY A 147 4.79 0.22 -6.35
C GLY A 147 6.31 0.30 -6.37
N ASN A 148 6.90 1.39 -5.86
CA ASN A 148 8.34 1.48 -5.61
C ASN A 148 8.77 0.51 -4.51
N VAL A 149 10.05 0.20 -4.46
CA VAL A 149 10.61 -0.80 -3.55
C VAL A 149 11.58 -0.14 -2.56
N CYS A 150 11.35 -0.35 -1.26
CA CYS A 150 12.21 0.13 -0.18
C CYS A 150 13.62 -0.47 -0.26
N GLU A 151 14.59 0.17 0.41
CA GLU A 151 15.96 -0.35 0.60
C GLU A 151 15.97 -1.46 1.67
N MET A 152 15.43 -2.63 1.29
CA MET A 152 15.16 -3.70 2.24
C MET A 152 16.40 -4.29 2.91
N ASP A 153 17.54 -4.37 2.23
CA ASP A 153 18.79 -4.86 2.83
C ASP A 153 19.21 -3.99 4.02
N GLU A 154 19.13 -2.67 3.84
CA GLU A 154 19.51 -1.71 4.87
C GLU A 154 18.49 -1.70 6.03
N ILE A 155 17.20 -1.76 5.71
CA ILE A 155 16.13 -1.84 6.72
C ILE A 155 16.29 -3.13 7.54
N MET A 156 16.53 -4.28 6.91
CA MET A 156 16.73 -5.55 7.59
C MET A 156 18.04 -5.59 8.40
N ARG A 157 19.10 -4.89 7.94
CA ARG A 157 20.33 -4.71 8.71
C ARG A 157 20.07 -3.95 10.01
N ILE A 158 19.32 -2.85 9.92
CA ILE A 158 18.93 -2.04 11.08
C ILE A 158 18.06 -2.89 12.02
N ALA A 159 17.05 -3.55 11.49
CA ALA A 159 16.14 -4.39 12.29
C ALA A 159 16.89 -5.47 13.08
N ARG A 160 17.82 -6.19 12.43
CA ARG A 160 18.67 -7.18 13.14
C ARG A 160 19.58 -6.56 14.19
N LYS A 161 20.13 -5.36 13.94
CA LYS A 161 21.02 -4.68 14.90
C LYS A 161 20.29 -4.28 16.19
N TYR A 162 19.02 -3.93 16.10
CA TYR A 162 18.23 -3.41 17.22
C TYR A 162 17.13 -4.36 17.69
N ASP A 163 17.12 -5.60 17.20
CA ASP A 163 16.12 -6.63 17.51
C ASP A 163 14.67 -6.17 17.27
N LEU A 164 14.42 -5.63 16.07
CA LEU A 164 13.13 -5.07 15.67
C LEU A 164 12.42 -5.96 14.66
N TYR A 165 11.10 -6.02 14.73
CA TYR A 165 10.29 -6.59 13.68
C TYR A 165 10.22 -5.68 12.44
N VAL A 166 10.04 -6.27 11.27
CA VAL A 166 9.77 -5.56 10.01
C VAL A 166 8.44 -6.07 9.45
N ILE A 167 7.48 -5.16 9.33
CA ILE A 167 6.16 -5.39 8.74
C ILE A 167 6.14 -4.65 7.40
N GLU A 168 6.21 -5.37 6.29
CA GLU A 168 6.16 -4.73 4.98
C GLU A 168 4.72 -4.32 4.62
N ASP A 169 4.46 -3.03 4.47
CA ASP A 169 3.22 -2.54 3.87
C ASP A 169 3.38 -2.59 2.34
N ALA A 170 2.92 -3.69 1.75
CA ALA A 170 2.94 -3.95 0.33
C ALA A 170 1.59 -3.70 -0.35
N ALA A 171 0.70 -2.91 0.30
CA ALA A 171 -0.64 -2.60 -0.18
C ALA A 171 -0.67 -1.98 -1.59
N GLU A 172 0.43 -1.41 -2.05
CA GLU A 172 0.58 -0.77 -3.36
C GLU A 172 1.60 -1.45 -4.27
N ALA A 173 2.16 -2.59 -3.86
CA ALA A 173 3.33 -3.16 -4.53
C ALA A 173 3.17 -4.65 -4.90
N HIS A 174 1.95 -5.05 -5.28
CA HIS A 174 1.68 -6.42 -5.76
C HIS A 174 2.62 -6.79 -6.91
N GLY A 175 3.39 -7.86 -6.72
CA GLY A 175 4.35 -8.34 -7.71
C GLY A 175 5.60 -7.49 -7.89
N ALA A 176 5.79 -6.43 -7.11
CA ALA A 176 7.08 -5.73 -7.04
C ALA A 176 8.15 -6.65 -6.43
N MET A 177 9.42 -6.44 -6.81
CA MET A 177 10.51 -7.32 -6.37
C MET A 177 11.74 -6.52 -5.95
N TYR A 178 12.41 -7.00 -4.91
CA TYR A 178 13.71 -6.55 -4.46
C TYR A 178 14.72 -7.68 -4.62
N LYS A 179 15.73 -7.51 -5.48
CA LYS A 179 16.79 -8.50 -5.75
C LYS A 179 16.24 -9.92 -5.97
N GLY A 180 15.19 -10.03 -6.79
CA GLY A 180 14.54 -11.28 -7.16
C GLY A 180 13.54 -11.85 -6.15
N LYS A 181 13.34 -11.21 -4.98
CA LYS A 181 12.32 -11.59 -3.99
C LYS A 181 11.11 -10.67 -4.10
N LYS A 182 9.91 -11.20 -4.05
CA LYS A 182 8.68 -10.38 -3.98
C LYS A 182 8.67 -9.57 -2.69
N VAL A 183 8.26 -8.30 -2.76
CA VAL A 183 8.04 -7.50 -1.56
C VAL A 183 6.88 -8.08 -0.73
N GLY A 184 6.92 -7.87 0.58
CA GLY A 184 6.04 -8.55 1.53
C GLY A 184 6.59 -9.90 2.02
N THR A 185 7.72 -10.40 1.45
CA THR A 185 8.35 -11.67 1.82
C THR A 185 9.76 -11.52 2.38
N ILE A 186 10.22 -10.29 2.60
CA ILE A 186 11.61 -9.99 2.99
C ILE A 186 11.69 -9.70 4.49
N GLY A 187 10.69 -8.98 5.03
CA GLY A 187 10.50 -8.76 6.45
C GLY A 187 9.94 -9.99 7.18
N HIS A 188 9.44 -9.78 8.38
CA HIS A 188 8.82 -10.84 9.18
C HIS A 188 7.38 -11.10 8.76
N VAL A 189 6.68 -10.04 8.32
CA VAL A 189 5.27 -10.06 7.92
C VAL A 189 5.07 -9.14 6.73
N GLY A 190 4.29 -9.58 5.74
CA GLY A 190 3.84 -8.75 4.63
C GLY A 190 2.34 -8.50 4.68
N CYS A 191 1.91 -7.27 4.42
CA CYS A 191 0.53 -6.84 4.43
C CYS A 191 0.11 -6.30 3.06
N PHE A 192 -1.04 -6.77 2.56
CA PHE A 192 -1.57 -6.40 1.25
C PHE A 192 -2.98 -5.84 1.35
N SER A 193 -3.32 -4.94 0.43
CA SER A 193 -4.67 -4.42 0.25
C SER A 193 -5.23 -4.88 -1.10
N PHE A 194 -6.49 -5.27 -1.11
CA PHE A 194 -7.24 -5.62 -2.31
C PHE A 194 -8.39 -4.65 -2.55
N CYS A 195 -8.23 -3.41 -2.10
CA CYS A 195 -9.18 -2.34 -2.35
C CYS A 195 -9.34 -2.11 -3.87
N GLN A 196 -10.47 -1.54 -4.28
CA GLN A 196 -10.88 -1.33 -5.67
C GLN A 196 -9.75 -0.84 -6.58
N ASN A 197 -8.97 0.17 -6.15
CA ASN A 197 -7.97 0.81 -6.99
C ASN A 197 -6.63 0.08 -7.06
N LYS A 198 -6.41 -0.93 -6.20
CA LYS A 198 -5.13 -1.61 -6.10
C LYS A 198 -4.82 -2.43 -7.35
N THR A 199 -3.56 -2.79 -7.52
CA THR A 199 -3.12 -3.62 -8.66
C THR A 199 -3.89 -4.93 -8.73
N PHE A 200 -4.24 -5.49 -7.57
CA PHE A 200 -5.07 -6.67 -7.41
C PHE A 200 -6.26 -6.30 -6.50
N THR A 201 -7.49 -6.69 -6.90
CA THR A 201 -8.70 -6.36 -6.11
C THR A 201 -9.58 -7.60 -5.91
N THR A 202 -10.27 -7.62 -4.78
CA THR A 202 -11.30 -8.63 -4.45
C THR A 202 -12.72 -8.07 -4.53
N GLY A 203 -12.93 -7.12 -5.47
CA GLY A 203 -14.27 -6.58 -5.78
C GLY A 203 -14.66 -5.35 -4.98
N GLY A 204 -13.70 -4.65 -4.38
CA GLY A 204 -13.96 -3.40 -3.66
C GLY A 204 -13.12 -3.24 -2.42
N GLU A 205 -13.15 -4.21 -1.54
CA GLU A 205 -12.35 -4.27 -0.32
C GLU A 205 -11.76 -5.68 -0.13
N GLY A 206 -10.69 -5.76 0.64
CA GLY A 206 -10.00 -6.98 1.00
C GLY A 206 -8.56 -6.72 1.37
N GLY A 207 -7.89 -7.73 1.92
CA GLY A 207 -6.48 -7.70 2.26
C GLY A 207 -5.97 -9.08 2.65
N ALA A 208 -4.66 -9.17 2.83
CA ALA A 208 -4.03 -10.37 3.36
C ALA A 208 -2.79 -10.03 4.17
N VAL A 209 -2.52 -10.88 5.16
CA VAL A 209 -1.23 -10.98 5.85
C VAL A 209 -0.53 -12.22 5.32
N ILE A 210 0.78 -12.15 5.10
CA ILE A 210 1.61 -13.30 4.73
C ILE A 210 2.85 -13.39 5.62
N THR A 211 3.31 -14.61 5.89
CA THR A 211 4.52 -14.86 6.67
C THR A 211 5.05 -16.28 6.46
N ASP A 212 6.33 -16.51 6.76
CA ASP A 212 6.93 -17.84 6.86
C ASP A 212 6.95 -18.38 8.30
N ASP A 213 6.62 -17.53 9.28
CA ASP A 213 6.61 -17.86 10.70
C ASP A 213 5.26 -18.43 11.13
N GLU A 214 5.27 -19.64 11.67
CA GLU A 214 4.07 -20.37 12.08
C GLU A 214 3.38 -19.74 13.28
N GLU A 215 4.13 -19.21 14.25
CA GLU A 215 3.53 -18.59 15.44
C GLU A 215 2.84 -17.29 15.08
N ILE A 216 3.47 -16.45 14.23
CA ILE A 216 2.87 -15.22 13.71
C ILE A 216 1.59 -15.54 12.92
N TYR A 217 1.60 -16.62 12.12
CA TYR A 217 0.41 -17.06 11.39
C TYR A 217 -0.76 -17.37 12.32
N TRP A 218 -0.52 -18.18 13.38
CA TRP A 218 -1.58 -18.55 14.31
C TRP A 218 -2.11 -17.35 15.13
N GLU A 219 -1.23 -16.42 15.51
CA GLU A 219 -1.63 -15.18 16.15
C GLU A 219 -2.48 -14.30 15.23
N CYS A 220 -2.12 -14.21 13.93
CA CYS A 220 -2.93 -13.51 12.93
C CYS A 220 -4.31 -14.16 12.76
N MET A 221 -4.35 -15.49 12.65
CA MET A 221 -5.60 -16.24 12.52
C MET A 221 -6.52 -16.04 13.74
N SER A 222 -5.94 -16.04 14.93
CA SER A 222 -6.65 -15.79 16.19
C SER A 222 -7.21 -14.36 16.23
N PHE A 223 -6.34 -13.35 16.03
CA PHE A 223 -6.72 -11.94 16.12
C PHE A 223 -7.79 -11.55 15.09
N ARG A 224 -7.66 -12.00 13.84
CA ARG A 224 -8.63 -11.79 12.77
C ARG A 224 -10.03 -12.30 13.11
N ASP A 225 -10.13 -13.32 13.96
CA ASP A 225 -11.37 -14.03 14.23
C ASP A 225 -11.70 -14.11 15.72
N HIS A 226 -11.99 -12.95 16.32
CA HIS A 226 -12.47 -12.79 17.70
C HIS A 226 -11.54 -13.34 18.80
N GLY A 227 -10.28 -13.60 18.50
CA GLY A 227 -9.32 -14.14 19.45
C GLY A 227 -9.54 -15.62 19.79
N PHE A 228 -10.09 -16.41 18.86
CA PHE A 228 -10.19 -17.86 19.04
C PHE A 228 -8.81 -18.51 19.10
N ASP A 229 -8.73 -19.64 19.84
CA ASP A 229 -7.67 -20.62 19.64
C ASP A 229 -7.83 -21.22 18.24
N ALA A 230 -7.15 -20.62 17.25
CA ALA A 230 -7.33 -20.95 15.83
C ALA A 230 -6.90 -22.40 15.53
N ARG A 231 -5.85 -22.89 16.20
CA ARG A 231 -5.36 -24.27 16.05
C ARG A 231 -6.44 -25.28 16.46
N LYS A 232 -7.05 -25.07 17.62
CA LYS A 232 -8.12 -25.98 18.11
C LYS A 232 -9.37 -25.86 17.22
N ARG A 233 -9.73 -24.66 16.78
CA ARG A 233 -10.92 -24.45 15.96
C ARG A 233 -10.83 -25.16 14.61
N LEU A 234 -9.71 -25.15 13.93
CA LEU A 234 -9.51 -25.87 12.68
C LEU A 234 -9.63 -27.39 12.87
N ASN A 235 -9.03 -27.93 13.93
CA ASN A 235 -9.12 -29.36 14.24
C ASN A 235 -10.56 -29.79 14.55
N LEU A 236 -11.37 -28.95 15.19
CA LEU A 236 -12.76 -29.26 15.49
C LEU A 236 -13.65 -29.27 14.23
N LEU A 237 -13.35 -28.48 13.22
CA LEU A 237 -14.04 -28.52 11.93
C LEU A 237 -13.82 -29.85 11.20
N GLU A 238 -12.62 -30.42 11.32
CA GLU A 238 -12.27 -31.72 10.73
C GLU A 238 -12.95 -32.89 11.46
N LEU A 239 -13.29 -32.73 12.75
CA LEU A 239 -13.83 -33.78 13.60
C LEU A 239 -15.37 -33.78 13.72
N GLU A 240 -16.09 -32.97 12.94
CA GLU A 240 -17.57 -32.81 13.01
C GLU A 240 -18.11 -32.55 14.43
N GLY A 241 -17.26 -32.06 15.33
CA GLY A 241 -17.58 -31.86 16.74
C GLY A 241 -18.27 -30.54 17.05
N THR A 242 -18.80 -30.42 18.27
CA THR A 242 -19.34 -29.16 18.79
C THR A 242 -18.23 -28.13 18.93
N LEU A 243 -18.39 -26.96 18.31
CA LEU A 243 -17.44 -25.86 18.45
C LEU A 243 -17.44 -25.35 19.90
N HIS A 244 -16.40 -25.71 20.66
CA HIS A 244 -16.12 -25.03 21.92
C HIS A 244 -15.45 -23.70 21.60
N TYR A 245 -16.15 -22.61 21.86
CA TYR A 245 -15.60 -21.26 21.68
C TYR A 245 -14.59 -21.00 22.81
N ILE A 246 -13.32 -21.09 22.49
CA ILE A 246 -12.24 -20.72 23.41
C ILE A 246 -11.59 -19.46 22.87
N HIS A 247 -11.88 -18.33 23.49
CA HIS A 247 -11.21 -17.07 23.21
C HIS A 247 -9.99 -16.93 24.08
N VAL A 248 -8.80 -16.87 23.47
CA VAL A 248 -7.53 -16.81 24.18
C VAL A 248 -6.95 -15.40 24.27
N ARG A 249 -7.51 -14.47 23.49
CA ARG A 249 -7.15 -13.06 23.48
C ARG A 249 -8.32 -12.19 22.97
N VAL A 250 -8.18 -10.87 23.09
CA VAL A 250 -9.06 -9.94 22.36
C VAL A 250 -8.75 -10.02 20.86
N GLY A 251 -9.78 -10.08 20.04
CA GLY A 251 -9.68 -10.10 18.59
C GLY A 251 -10.87 -9.43 17.93
N PHE A 252 -10.84 -9.35 16.62
CA PHE A 252 -11.84 -8.66 15.81
C PHE A 252 -12.46 -9.58 14.77
N ASN A 253 -13.56 -9.17 14.16
CA ASN A 253 -14.07 -9.83 12.98
C ASN A 253 -13.54 -9.15 11.72
N TYR A 254 -12.39 -9.61 11.25
CA TYR A 254 -11.75 -9.13 10.03
C TYR A 254 -11.77 -10.16 8.89
N ARG A 255 -12.62 -11.19 9.01
CA ARG A 255 -12.70 -12.24 7.99
C ARG A 255 -13.12 -11.69 6.64
N MET A 256 -12.45 -12.16 5.58
CA MET A 256 -12.89 -11.98 4.20
C MET A 256 -14.15 -12.81 3.93
N THR A 257 -15.06 -12.31 3.11
CA THR A 257 -16.23 -13.06 2.63
C THR A 257 -15.87 -14.03 1.52
N GLU A 258 -16.70 -15.06 1.31
CA GLU A 258 -16.47 -16.02 0.21
C GLU A 258 -16.61 -15.37 -1.17
N MET A 259 -17.44 -14.33 -1.34
CA MET A 259 -17.50 -13.58 -2.60
C MET A 259 -16.19 -12.87 -2.92
N GLN A 260 -15.61 -12.20 -1.95
CA GLN A 260 -14.29 -11.56 -2.11
C GLN A 260 -13.21 -12.59 -2.44
N ALA A 261 -13.20 -13.73 -1.74
CA ALA A 261 -12.26 -14.81 -2.00
C ALA A 261 -12.42 -15.41 -3.39
N ALA A 262 -13.67 -15.58 -3.87
CA ALA A 262 -13.97 -16.05 -5.22
C ALA A 262 -13.41 -15.12 -6.30
N ILE A 263 -13.62 -13.80 -6.14
CA ILE A 263 -13.05 -12.79 -7.02
C ILE A 263 -11.53 -12.87 -6.98
N GLY A 264 -10.93 -12.93 -5.79
CA GLY A 264 -9.48 -13.01 -5.61
C GLY A 264 -8.87 -14.23 -6.31
N LEU A 265 -9.48 -15.41 -6.19
CA LEU A 265 -9.04 -16.62 -6.89
C LEU A 265 -9.09 -16.48 -8.41
N ALA A 266 -10.13 -15.84 -8.94
CA ALA A 266 -10.27 -15.60 -10.37
C ALA A 266 -9.27 -14.53 -10.87
N GLU A 267 -9.09 -13.43 -10.15
CA GLU A 267 -8.10 -12.40 -10.47
C GLU A 267 -6.67 -12.93 -10.41
N LEU A 268 -6.36 -13.83 -9.48
CA LEU A 268 -5.03 -14.41 -9.33
C LEU A 268 -4.58 -15.18 -10.58
N LYS A 269 -5.52 -15.82 -11.31
CA LYS A 269 -5.22 -16.54 -12.55
C LYS A 269 -4.68 -15.62 -13.65
N ARG A 270 -5.09 -14.36 -13.68
CA ARG A 270 -4.67 -13.39 -14.70
C ARG A 270 -3.63 -12.38 -14.21
N LEU A 271 -3.23 -12.45 -12.94
CA LEU A 271 -2.30 -11.49 -12.35
C LEU A 271 -0.95 -11.49 -13.07
N ASP A 272 -0.32 -12.66 -13.22
CA ASP A 272 0.99 -12.79 -13.89
C ASP A 272 0.88 -12.85 -15.43
N SER A 273 -0.26 -13.30 -15.98
CA SER A 273 -0.42 -13.47 -17.42
C SER A 273 -0.91 -12.22 -18.15
N TRP A 274 -1.58 -11.31 -17.45
CA TRP A 274 -2.20 -10.14 -18.05
C TRP A 274 -1.93 -8.83 -17.29
N ASN A 275 -2.20 -8.78 -15.97
CA ASN A 275 -2.21 -7.53 -15.22
C ASN A 275 -0.79 -6.96 -15.03
N LEU A 276 0.10 -7.70 -14.37
CA LEU A 276 1.46 -7.22 -14.06
C LEU A 276 2.31 -6.98 -15.33
N PRO A 277 2.30 -7.84 -16.36
CA PRO A 277 3.06 -7.57 -17.58
C PRO A 277 2.63 -6.27 -18.26
N ARG A 278 1.31 -6.00 -18.32
CA ARG A 278 0.80 -4.77 -18.95
C ARG A 278 1.13 -3.52 -18.13
N ARG A 279 1.03 -3.57 -16.80
CA ARG A 279 1.44 -2.45 -15.94
C ARG A 279 2.94 -2.13 -16.09
N ARG A 280 3.78 -3.17 -16.13
CA ARG A 280 5.24 -3.00 -16.33
C ARG A 280 5.53 -2.38 -17.68
N ARG A 281 4.99 -2.94 -18.76
CA ARG A 281 5.09 -2.36 -20.10
C ARG A 281 4.69 -0.87 -20.10
N ASN A 282 3.55 -0.56 -19.53
CA ASN A 282 3.03 0.80 -19.47
C ASN A 282 3.96 1.75 -18.69
N GLY A 283 4.46 1.31 -17.54
CA GLY A 283 5.43 2.06 -16.75
C GLY A 283 6.77 2.25 -17.47
N GLU A 284 7.28 1.22 -18.14
CA GLU A 284 8.53 1.26 -18.91
C GLU A 284 8.43 2.23 -20.09
N ILE A 285 7.28 2.28 -20.79
CA ILE A 285 7.03 3.27 -21.85
C ILE A 285 7.13 4.68 -21.29
N LEU A 286 6.44 4.97 -20.17
CA LEU A 286 6.51 6.30 -19.57
C LEU A 286 7.92 6.65 -19.08
N ILE A 287 8.67 5.73 -18.47
CA ILE A 287 10.05 5.96 -18.07
C ILE A 287 10.90 6.32 -19.31
N LYS A 288 10.80 5.53 -20.37
CA LYS A 288 11.56 5.73 -21.61
C LYS A 288 11.27 7.09 -22.23
N GLU A 289 9.98 7.46 -22.33
CA GLU A 289 9.56 8.69 -22.98
C GLU A 289 9.83 9.94 -22.16
N LEU A 290 9.89 9.83 -20.83
CA LEU A 290 9.95 11.00 -19.93
C LEU A 290 11.34 11.21 -19.27
N LYS A 291 12.25 10.25 -19.32
CA LYS A 291 13.56 10.30 -18.63
C LYS A 291 14.44 11.49 -19.00
N ASP A 292 14.31 11.99 -20.23
CA ASP A 292 15.13 13.09 -20.76
C ASP A 292 14.39 14.43 -20.76
N VAL A 293 13.21 14.52 -20.08
CA VAL A 293 12.44 15.78 -19.95
C VAL A 293 13.09 16.64 -18.86
N PRO A 294 13.63 17.85 -19.19
CA PRO A 294 14.45 18.61 -18.24
C PRO A 294 13.74 19.04 -16.96
N GLN A 295 12.42 19.17 -17.00
CA GLN A 295 11.58 19.59 -15.87
C GLN A 295 11.27 18.44 -14.89
N ILE A 296 11.61 17.20 -15.23
CA ILE A 296 11.37 16.03 -14.39
C ILE A 296 12.62 15.71 -13.58
N LEU A 297 12.50 15.68 -12.25
CA LEU A 297 13.58 15.36 -11.34
C LEU A 297 13.69 13.87 -11.06
N TYR A 298 12.56 13.21 -10.82
CA TYR A 298 12.51 11.78 -10.52
C TYR A 298 11.31 11.11 -11.18
N LEU A 299 11.55 9.89 -11.67
CA LEU A 299 10.57 8.93 -12.15
C LEU A 299 10.64 7.66 -11.28
N PRO A 300 9.66 6.76 -11.35
CA PRO A 300 9.70 5.49 -10.62
C PRO A 300 11.00 4.72 -10.86
N VAL A 301 11.58 4.20 -9.79
CA VAL A 301 12.76 3.33 -9.91
C VAL A 301 12.31 1.96 -10.40
N HIS A 302 12.84 1.55 -11.56
CA HIS A 302 12.60 0.23 -12.14
C HIS A 302 13.86 -0.29 -12.83
N ASN A 303 14.43 -1.37 -12.29
CA ASN A 303 15.65 -1.99 -12.79
C ASN A 303 15.72 -3.47 -12.33
N ASN A 304 16.84 -4.15 -12.61
CA ASN A 304 17.00 -5.58 -12.27
C ASN A 304 17.02 -5.87 -10.77
N GLU A 305 17.38 -4.90 -9.92
CA GLU A 305 17.36 -5.06 -8.46
C GLU A 305 16.03 -4.68 -7.84
N LYS A 306 15.38 -3.66 -8.39
CA LYS A 306 14.09 -3.12 -7.93
C LYS A 306 13.07 -3.16 -9.07
N VAL A 307 12.27 -4.22 -9.12
CA VAL A 307 11.19 -4.34 -10.08
C VAL A 307 9.95 -3.65 -9.51
N ASN A 308 9.56 -2.51 -10.12
CA ASN A 308 8.40 -1.74 -9.68
C ASN A 308 7.08 -2.46 -9.96
N GLY A 309 6.10 -2.33 -9.06
CA GLY A 309 4.75 -2.86 -9.22
C GLY A 309 3.83 -2.00 -10.09
N PHE A 310 4.20 -0.74 -10.32
CA PHE A 310 3.44 0.25 -11.08
C PHE A 310 1.95 0.31 -10.70
N TYR A 311 1.69 0.40 -9.39
CA TYR A 311 0.34 0.69 -8.92
C TYR A 311 -0.17 2.00 -9.52
N VAL A 312 0.63 3.06 -9.38
CA VAL A 312 0.51 4.33 -10.08
C VAL A 312 1.90 4.79 -10.53
N PHE A 313 1.98 5.83 -11.33
CA PHE A 313 3.23 6.37 -11.85
C PHE A 313 3.45 7.78 -11.29
N PRO A 314 4.24 7.94 -10.20
CA PRO A 314 4.59 9.24 -9.65
C PRO A 314 5.62 9.94 -10.55
N ILE A 315 5.44 11.25 -10.73
CA ILE A 315 6.34 12.13 -11.46
C ILE A 315 6.71 13.28 -10.55
N VAL A 316 7.99 13.45 -10.28
CA VAL A 316 8.52 14.56 -9.46
C VAL A 316 9.05 15.63 -10.37
N VAL A 317 8.43 16.81 -10.34
CA VAL A 317 8.75 17.94 -11.23
C VAL A 317 9.55 19.01 -10.50
N ASP A 318 10.50 19.62 -11.20
CA ASP A 318 11.21 20.81 -10.71
C ASP A 318 10.27 22.03 -10.81
N ILE A 319 9.41 22.17 -9.79
CA ILE A 319 8.44 23.24 -9.75
C ILE A 319 9.09 24.64 -9.71
N ASP A 320 10.33 24.74 -9.26
CA ASP A 320 11.07 25.98 -9.20
C ASP A 320 11.49 26.48 -10.62
N GLN A 321 11.52 25.57 -11.59
CA GLN A 321 11.73 25.86 -13.01
C GLN A 321 10.42 26.05 -13.81
N MET A 322 9.26 26.07 -13.13
CA MET A 322 7.96 26.21 -13.76
C MET A 322 7.37 27.62 -13.54
N LYS A 323 6.61 28.10 -14.51
CA LYS A 323 5.81 29.36 -14.43
C LYS A 323 4.54 29.22 -13.60
N CYS A 324 4.24 28.02 -13.14
CA CYS A 324 3.02 27.71 -12.40
C CYS A 324 3.29 26.69 -11.29
N ASP A 325 2.33 26.51 -10.39
CA ASP A 325 2.37 25.50 -9.35
C ASP A 325 1.93 24.12 -9.86
N LYS A 326 2.12 23.10 -9.01
CA LYS A 326 1.71 21.72 -9.29
C LYS A 326 0.21 21.58 -9.61
N ASP A 327 -0.64 22.37 -8.95
CA ASP A 327 -2.09 22.27 -9.13
C ASP A 327 -2.52 22.76 -10.51
N LYS A 328 -1.87 23.78 -11.02
CA LYS A 328 -2.10 24.25 -12.40
C LYS A 328 -1.61 23.21 -13.41
N LEU A 329 -0.46 22.54 -13.16
CA LEU A 329 0.02 21.44 -14.01
C LEU A 329 -0.98 20.28 -14.06
N ILE A 330 -1.52 19.85 -12.92
CA ILE A 330 -2.54 18.79 -12.86
C ILE A 330 -3.80 19.18 -13.64
N LYS A 331 -4.29 20.42 -13.48
CA LYS A 331 -5.44 20.92 -14.24
C LYS A 331 -5.16 20.95 -15.74
N ALA A 332 -3.96 21.36 -16.14
CA ALA A 332 -3.56 21.38 -17.53
C ALA A 332 -3.49 19.96 -18.13
N LEU A 333 -2.92 19.00 -17.42
CA LEU A 333 -2.90 17.60 -17.82
C LEU A 333 -4.31 16.99 -17.91
N THR A 334 -5.17 17.32 -16.96
CA THR A 334 -6.59 16.89 -17.02
C THR A 334 -7.31 17.45 -18.25
N ALA A 335 -7.05 18.71 -18.62
CA ALA A 335 -7.59 19.32 -19.84
C ALA A 335 -7.02 18.68 -21.12
N GLU A 336 -5.81 18.10 -21.08
CA GLU A 336 -5.24 17.30 -22.16
C GLU A 336 -5.85 15.89 -22.28
N GLY A 337 -6.78 15.51 -21.38
CA GLY A 337 -7.37 14.17 -21.30
C GLY A 337 -6.56 13.17 -20.49
N VAL A 338 -5.49 13.60 -19.80
CA VAL A 338 -4.69 12.75 -18.90
C VAL A 338 -5.31 12.73 -17.51
N PRO A 339 -5.70 11.56 -16.95
CA PRO A 339 -6.14 11.46 -15.56
C PRO A 339 -4.93 11.61 -14.63
N ALA A 340 -4.60 12.86 -14.31
CA ALA A 340 -3.52 13.23 -13.39
C ALA A 340 -4.10 13.66 -12.04
N TRP A 341 -3.42 13.27 -10.96
CA TRP A 341 -3.89 13.48 -9.59
C TRP A 341 -2.76 14.04 -8.72
N ARG A 342 -3.14 14.75 -7.67
CA ARG A 342 -2.21 15.01 -6.56
C ARG A 342 -1.76 13.69 -5.97
N SER A 343 -0.57 13.65 -5.35
CA SER A 343 -0.30 12.59 -4.40
C SER A 343 -1.45 12.58 -3.39
N PHE A 344 -2.04 11.42 -3.12
CA PHE A 344 -3.30 11.32 -2.37
C PHE A 344 -3.16 11.71 -0.89
N TRP A 345 -1.94 11.78 -0.38
CA TRP A 345 -1.72 11.87 1.05
C TRP A 345 -0.94 13.13 1.43
N PRO A 346 -1.41 13.87 2.45
CA PRO A 346 -0.55 14.80 3.17
C PRO A 346 0.48 14.00 3.98
N GLN A 347 1.46 14.70 4.52
CA GLN A 347 2.35 14.10 5.50
C GLN A 347 1.54 13.66 6.71
N CYS A 348 1.56 12.36 7.07
CA CYS A 348 0.66 11.77 8.07
C CYS A 348 0.64 12.53 9.40
N TYR A 349 1.82 12.97 9.89
CA TYR A 349 1.93 13.68 11.17
C TYR A 349 1.27 15.07 11.16
N THR A 350 0.91 15.62 10.00
CA THR A 350 0.21 16.91 9.90
C THR A 350 -1.29 16.80 10.09
N GLU A 351 -1.82 15.56 10.05
CA GLU A 351 -3.23 15.31 10.24
C GLU A 351 -3.70 15.66 11.65
N LYS A 352 -4.94 16.15 11.77
CA LYS A 352 -5.55 16.53 13.05
C LYS A 352 -5.56 15.39 14.06
N ALA A 353 -5.71 14.14 13.59
CA ALA A 353 -5.67 12.96 14.44
C ALA A 353 -4.39 12.91 15.29
N PHE A 354 -3.25 13.28 14.70
CA PHE A 354 -1.96 13.32 15.38
C PHE A 354 -1.73 14.66 16.11
N ARG A 355 -1.90 15.79 15.43
CA ARG A 355 -1.63 17.11 16.01
C ARG A 355 -2.46 17.43 17.25
N GLU A 356 -3.72 17.00 17.26
CA GLU A 356 -4.67 17.22 18.35
C GLU A 356 -4.78 16.03 19.30
N HIS A 357 -3.99 14.96 19.04
CA HIS A 357 -4.06 13.69 19.76
C HIS A 357 -5.48 13.12 19.82
N ASN A 358 -6.18 13.07 18.68
CA ASN A 358 -7.53 12.55 18.58
C ASN A 358 -7.54 11.01 18.58
N GLY A 359 -7.17 10.42 19.71
CA GLY A 359 -7.22 8.99 19.98
C GLY A 359 -8.58 8.51 20.50
N PHE A 360 -8.58 7.33 21.10
CA PHE A 360 -9.80 6.68 21.58
C PHE A 360 -10.27 7.22 22.92
N GLY A 361 -11.58 7.44 23.04
CA GLY A 361 -12.26 7.81 24.27
C GLY A 361 -11.83 9.15 24.85
N ARG A 362 -12.30 9.44 26.07
CA ARG A 362 -12.06 10.72 26.75
C ARG A 362 -10.60 10.94 27.14
N VAL A 363 -9.86 9.86 27.36
CA VAL A 363 -8.42 9.89 27.74
C VAL A 363 -7.49 10.01 26.53
N LYS A 364 -8.05 10.04 25.31
CA LYS A 364 -7.28 10.12 24.05
C LYS A 364 -6.20 9.02 23.94
N PHE A 365 -6.58 7.78 24.30
CA PHE A 365 -5.70 6.62 24.20
C PHE A 365 -5.28 6.40 22.72
N PRO A 366 -4.03 6.01 22.39
CA PRO A 366 -2.91 5.75 23.32
C PRO A 366 -2.06 6.97 23.66
N PHE A 367 -2.27 8.13 23.05
CA PHE A 367 -1.40 9.31 23.18
C PHE A 367 -1.19 9.77 24.63
N ARG A 368 -2.14 9.52 25.51
CA ARG A 368 -2.09 9.91 26.94
C ARG A 368 -2.26 8.69 27.85
N SER A 369 -1.82 7.52 27.40
CA SER A 369 -1.83 6.33 28.24
C SER A 369 -0.74 6.40 29.30
N LYS A 370 -0.96 5.75 30.46
CA LYS A 370 0.02 5.70 31.54
C LYS A 370 1.24 4.82 31.19
N GLU A 371 1.05 3.91 30.29
CA GLU A 371 2.06 2.98 29.80
C GLU A 371 3.10 3.68 28.92
N TYR A 372 2.71 4.81 28.29
CA TYR A 372 3.58 5.58 27.42
C TYR A 372 4.17 6.77 28.17
N THR A 373 5.46 6.71 28.50
CA THR A 373 6.15 7.69 29.32
C THR A 373 7.12 8.61 28.56
N ASN A 374 7.21 8.48 27.22
CA ASN A 374 8.01 9.37 26.41
C ASN A 374 7.14 10.45 25.74
N PRO A 375 6.90 11.60 26.41
CA PRO A 375 5.99 12.63 25.88
C PRO A 375 6.53 13.32 24.61
N GLU A 376 7.84 13.24 24.34
CA GLU A 376 8.44 13.88 23.17
C GLU A 376 8.07 13.15 21.87
N SER A 377 7.90 11.84 21.91
CA SER A 377 7.50 11.06 20.73
C SER A 377 6.08 11.37 20.25
N VAL A 378 5.23 11.93 21.11
CA VAL A 378 3.84 12.31 20.74
C VAL A 378 3.68 13.81 20.43
N GLN A 379 4.77 14.57 20.35
CA GLN A 379 4.73 15.99 19.97
C GLN A 379 4.80 16.14 18.44
N TYR A 380 3.75 15.70 17.76
CA TYR A 380 3.70 15.68 16.29
C TYR A 380 3.71 17.06 15.64
N ASP A 381 3.40 18.11 16.37
CA ASP A 381 3.56 19.52 15.96
C ASP A 381 5.03 19.92 15.76
N LYS A 382 5.96 19.23 16.42
CA LYS A 382 7.42 19.42 16.28
C LYS A 382 8.06 18.50 15.23
N VAL A 383 7.32 17.52 14.74
CA VAL A 383 7.85 16.61 13.70
C VAL A 383 7.95 17.37 12.37
N PHE A 384 9.10 17.27 11.74
CA PHE A 384 9.33 17.82 10.41
C PHE A 384 10.17 16.85 9.58
N CYS A 385 9.61 16.44 8.45
CA CYS A 385 10.22 15.54 7.48
C CYS A 385 10.47 16.32 6.18
N PRO A 386 11.67 16.88 5.99
CA PRO A 386 11.96 17.81 4.91
C PRO A 386 11.78 17.21 3.51
N ASN A 387 12.11 15.92 3.32
CA ASN A 387 11.93 15.27 2.02
C ASN A 387 10.46 15.02 1.71
N ALA A 388 9.68 14.58 2.69
CA ALA A 388 8.23 14.42 2.54
C ALA A 388 7.56 15.75 2.16
N ALA A 389 7.91 16.83 2.86
CA ALA A 389 7.40 18.18 2.57
C ALA A 389 7.81 18.69 1.17
N TRP A 390 9.01 18.34 0.73
CA TRP A 390 9.51 18.69 -0.59
C TRP A 390 8.78 17.91 -1.70
N LEU A 391 8.58 16.61 -1.51
CA LEU A 391 7.85 15.73 -2.44
C LEU A 391 6.37 16.14 -2.58
N GLU A 392 5.70 16.44 -1.47
CA GLU A 392 4.29 16.87 -1.48
C GLU A 392 4.04 18.02 -2.44
N LYS A 393 4.97 18.96 -2.56
CA LYS A 393 4.86 20.13 -3.45
C LYS A 393 5.15 19.81 -4.92
N ARG A 394 5.83 18.69 -5.23
CA ARG A 394 6.43 18.41 -6.53
C ARG A 394 5.90 17.15 -7.21
N THR A 395 5.26 16.25 -6.47
CA THR A 395 4.78 14.99 -7.02
C THR A 395 3.34 15.09 -7.50
N PHE A 396 3.10 14.71 -8.73
CA PHE A 396 1.78 14.29 -9.21
C PHE A 396 1.85 12.86 -9.74
N ILE A 397 0.71 12.21 -9.90
CA ILE A 397 0.62 10.81 -10.33
C ILE A 397 -0.26 10.68 -11.57
N VAL A 398 0.10 9.71 -12.42
CA VAL A 398 -0.73 9.21 -13.52
C VAL A 398 -0.91 7.70 -13.40
N HIS A 399 -1.84 7.13 -14.13
CA HIS A 399 -2.15 5.72 -14.04
C HIS A 399 -1.40 4.87 -15.07
N CYS A 400 -1.01 3.64 -14.65
CA CYS A 400 -0.45 2.60 -15.50
C CYS A 400 -1.38 1.38 -15.58
N TYR A 401 -2.69 1.60 -15.64
CA TYR A 401 -3.67 0.52 -15.61
C TYR A 401 -3.43 -0.55 -16.68
N PRO A 402 -3.70 -1.83 -16.39
CA PRO A 402 -3.51 -2.90 -17.38
C PRO A 402 -4.52 -2.84 -18.53
N THR A 403 -5.57 -2.04 -18.38
CA THR A 403 -6.56 -1.75 -19.44
C THR A 403 -6.06 -0.75 -20.47
N LEU A 404 -4.98 -0.01 -20.19
CA LEU A 404 -4.37 0.92 -21.12
C LEU A 404 -3.47 0.18 -22.12
N GLU A 405 -3.58 0.56 -23.39
CA GLU A 405 -2.70 0.07 -24.46
C GLU A 405 -1.47 0.95 -24.62
N GLU A 406 -0.46 0.50 -25.37
CA GLU A 406 0.78 1.23 -25.59
C GLU A 406 0.55 2.63 -26.18
N GLU A 407 -0.37 2.73 -27.15
CA GLU A 407 -0.75 3.99 -27.78
C GLU A 407 -1.23 5.02 -26.74
N HIS A 408 -2.05 4.59 -25.77
CA HIS A 408 -2.50 5.46 -24.68
C HIS A 408 -1.32 5.98 -23.85
N MET A 409 -0.29 5.17 -23.62
CA MET A 409 0.89 5.57 -22.87
C MET A 409 1.73 6.60 -23.60
N TYR A 410 1.89 6.47 -24.92
CA TYR A 410 2.54 7.47 -25.76
C TYR A 410 1.77 8.79 -25.76
N MET A 411 0.44 8.75 -25.88
CA MET A 411 -0.42 9.94 -25.82
C MET A 411 -0.30 10.65 -24.46
N ILE A 412 -0.26 9.88 -23.35
CA ILE A 412 -0.05 10.42 -21.99
C ILE A 412 1.33 11.10 -21.90
N ALA A 413 2.38 10.44 -22.39
CA ALA A 413 3.72 11.00 -22.38
C ALA A 413 3.81 12.30 -23.21
N ASP A 414 3.19 12.35 -24.39
CA ASP A 414 3.16 13.55 -25.25
C ASP A 414 2.40 14.69 -24.59
N ALA A 415 1.27 14.42 -23.93
CA ALA A 415 0.54 15.42 -23.17
C ALA A 415 1.37 15.98 -22.01
N ILE A 416 2.10 15.12 -21.28
CA ILE A 416 3.00 15.55 -20.20
C ILE A 416 4.12 16.45 -20.75
N LYS A 417 4.80 16.05 -21.82
CA LYS A 417 5.84 16.84 -22.47
C LYS A 417 5.31 18.19 -22.92
N LYS A 418 4.14 18.23 -23.60
CA LYS A 418 3.47 19.45 -24.06
C LYS A 418 3.20 20.43 -22.92
N VAL A 419 2.63 19.94 -21.80
CA VAL A 419 2.29 20.78 -20.65
C VAL A 419 3.54 21.29 -19.94
N LEU A 420 4.53 20.42 -19.70
CA LEU A 420 5.78 20.80 -19.02
C LEU A 420 6.59 21.79 -19.86
N ASP A 421 6.71 21.61 -21.18
CA ASP A 421 7.40 22.52 -22.08
C ASP A 421 6.75 23.91 -22.11
N TYR A 422 5.44 23.99 -22.18
CA TYR A 422 4.71 25.26 -22.19
C TYR A 422 4.89 26.09 -20.91
N TYR A 423 4.84 25.42 -19.75
CA TYR A 423 5.00 26.09 -18.46
C TYR A 423 6.45 26.17 -17.96
N ALA A 424 7.43 25.71 -18.71
CA ALA A 424 8.86 25.91 -18.38
C ALA A 424 9.23 27.41 -18.40
N LYS A 425 10.15 27.83 -17.48
CA LYS A 425 10.70 29.19 -17.44
C LYS A 425 11.67 29.44 -18.57
#